data_bc09afcdd8f6956ccddb0c3e5c351a38
#
_entry.id   bc09afcdd8f6956ccddb0c3e5c351a38
#
_cell.length_a   1.000
_cell.length_b   1.000
_cell.length_c   1.000
_cell.angle_alpha   90.00
_cell.angle_beta   90.00
_cell.angle_gamma   90.00
#
_symmetry.space_group_name_H-M   'P 1'
#
loop_
_entity.id
_entity.type
_entity.pdbx_description
1 polymer ?
#
loop_
_entity_poly.entity_id
_entity_poly.type
_entity_poly.pdbx_seq_one_letter_code
_entity_poly.pdbx_strand_id
1 'polypeptide(L)'
;MNETSASDKFDDQHYPAYNIGTAAQMLNATPGFLRSLDEANLLIPHRSEGGHRRYSRFQLRIASRVRDLLDQGTALDAACRIVVLEDQLSAARRANAHLQEVIDGAGGAPEA
;
A
#
# COMPACT_ATOMS: atom_id res chain seq x y z
N MET A 1 -18.81 3.86 22.07
CA MET A 1 -18.54 4.58 21.40
C MET A 1 -17.29 4.56 20.97
N ASN A 2 -16.91 4.59 20.06
CA ASN A 2 -15.83 4.55 19.64
C ASN A 2 -15.42 5.61 18.90
N GLU A 3 -14.81 6.49 19.37
CA GLU A 3 -14.32 7.42 18.65
C GLU A 3 -13.04 7.18 18.17
N THR A 4 -12.63 7.41 16.99
CA THR A 4 -11.32 7.25 16.46
C THR A 4 -10.46 8.34 16.98
N SER A 5 -9.51 8.00 17.75
CA SER A 5 -8.60 8.99 18.32
C SER A 5 -7.56 9.38 17.29
N ALA A 6 -6.80 10.42 17.55
CA ALA A 6 -5.70 10.83 16.67
C ALA A 6 -4.68 9.71 16.56
N SER A 7 -4.45 8.97 17.65
CA SER A 7 -3.53 7.86 17.63
C SER A 7 -3.99 6.79 16.68
N ASP A 8 -5.27 6.49 16.62
CA ASP A 8 -5.79 5.48 15.72
C ASP A 8 -5.60 5.91 14.28
N LYS A 9 -5.74 7.19 13.96
CA LYS A 9 -5.52 7.67 12.61
C LYS A 9 -4.06 7.56 12.22
N PHE A 10 -3.16 7.86 13.12
CA PHE A 10 -1.74 7.75 12.84
C PHE A 10 -1.32 6.29 12.67
N ASP A 11 -1.99 5.38 13.37
CA ASP A 11 -1.64 3.98 13.27
C ASP A 11 -2.27 3.33 12.04
N ASP A 12 -3.27 3.95 11.43
CA ASP A 12 -3.91 3.39 10.27
C ASP A 12 -3.04 3.64 9.04
N GLN A 13 -2.50 2.58 8.48
CA GLN A 13 -1.63 2.67 7.32
C GLN A 13 -2.36 3.16 6.07
N HIS A 14 -3.68 3.13 6.07
CA HIS A 14 -4.48 3.58 4.94
C HIS A 14 -5.01 5.00 5.12
N TYR A 15 -4.67 5.65 6.23
CA TYR A 15 -5.14 7.02 6.44
C TYR A 15 -4.36 7.97 5.51
N PRO A 16 -5.05 8.82 4.73
CA PRO A 16 -4.39 9.68 3.74
C PRO A 16 -3.79 10.93 4.38
N ALA A 17 -2.67 10.77 5.02
CA ALA A 17 -2.06 11.81 5.85
C ALA A 17 -1.13 12.75 5.11
N TYR A 18 -0.58 12.34 3.94
CA TYR A 18 0.52 13.08 3.35
C TYR A 18 0.13 13.76 2.04
N ASN A 19 0.46 15.06 1.90
CA ASN A 19 0.24 15.73 0.64
C ASN A 19 1.31 15.28 -0.36
N ILE A 20 1.14 15.65 -1.64
CA ILE A 20 2.03 15.17 -2.69
C ILE A 20 3.46 15.65 -2.51
N GLY A 21 3.68 16.85 -2.02
CA GLY A 21 5.01 17.38 -1.80
C GLY A 21 5.76 16.60 -0.73
N THR A 22 5.09 16.37 0.40
CA THR A 22 5.67 15.59 1.49
C THR A 22 5.89 14.15 1.06
N ALA A 23 4.92 13.56 0.35
CA ALA A 23 5.02 12.19 -0.13
C ALA A 23 6.23 12.04 -1.05
N ALA A 24 6.42 12.97 -1.97
CA ALA A 24 7.55 12.93 -2.89
C ALA A 24 8.88 13.03 -2.14
N GLN A 25 8.96 13.90 -1.13
CA GLN A 25 10.16 14.01 -0.33
C GLN A 25 10.46 12.72 0.42
N MET A 26 9.45 12.10 1.00
CA MET A 26 9.63 10.86 1.73
C MET A 26 10.14 9.73 0.84
N LEU A 27 9.78 9.77 -0.45
CA LEU A 27 10.18 8.76 -1.40
C LEU A 27 11.48 9.12 -2.12
N ASN A 28 12.01 10.28 -1.85
CA ASN A 28 13.15 10.80 -2.58
C ASN A 28 12.83 10.81 -4.08
N ALA A 29 11.65 11.27 -4.40
CA ALA A 29 11.13 11.30 -5.76
C ALA A 29 10.54 12.68 -6.04
N THR A 30 9.82 12.83 -7.14
CA THR A 30 9.21 14.11 -7.51
C THR A 30 7.70 13.99 -7.49
N PRO A 31 6.98 15.11 -7.36
CA PRO A 31 5.53 15.06 -7.51
C PRO A 31 5.09 14.52 -8.87
N GLY A 32 5.90 14.77 -9.93
CA GLY A 32 5.60 14.23 -11.26
C GLY A 32 5.61 12.72 -11.29
N PHE A 33 6.50 12.09 -10.53
CA PHE A 33 6.52 10.64 -10.41
C PHE A 33 5.18 10.14 -9.84
N LEU A 34 4.70 10.77 -8.76
CA LEU A 34 3.45 10.36 -8.15
C LEU A 34 2.25 10.61 -9.08
N ARG A 35 2.28 11.69 -9.85
CA ARG A 35 1.22 11.95 -10.82
C ARG A 35 1.22 10.90 -11.92
N SER A 36 2.40 10.42 -12.32
CA SER A 36 2.48 9.38 -13.35
C SER A 36 1.86 8.07 -12.86
N LEU A 37 2.00 7.76 -11.57
CA LEU A 37 1.37 6.57 -11.00
C LEU A 37 -0.14 6.71 -10.95
N ASP A 38 -0.65 7.91 -10.72
CA ASP A 38 -2.07 8.20 -10.73
C ASP A 38 -2.59 8.01 -12.17
N GLU A 39 -1.89 8.55 -13.16
CA GLU A 39 -2.28 8.43 -14.56
C GLU A 39 -2.27 7.00 -15.04
N ALA A 40 -1.37 6.19 -14.51
CA ALA A 40 -1.29 4.76 -14.84
C ALA A 40 -2.33 3.94 -14.07
N ASN A 41 -3.14 4.59 -13.25
CA ASN A 41 -4.15 3.94 -12.41
C ASN A 41 -3.57 2.92 -11.43
N LEU A 42 -2.30 3.06 -11.11
CA LEU A 42 -1.70 2.19 -10.12
C LEU A 42 -1.94 2.71 -8.71
N LEU A 43 -1.81 4.02 -8.54
CA LEU A 43 -1.87 4.60 -7.23
C LEU A 43 -2.74 5.83 -7.29
N ILE A 44 -4.00 5.69 -6.95
CA ILE A 44 -4.97 6.77 -7.02
C ILE A 44 -5.06 7.41 -5.64
N PRO A 45 -4.63 8.66 -5.50
CA PRO A 45 -4.64 9.29 -4.19
C PRO A 45 -6.03 9.67 -3.74
N HIS A 46 -6.19 9.84 -2.44
CA HIS A 46 -7.38 10.46 -1.92
C HIS A 46 -7.31 11.95 -2.24
N ARG A 47 -8.46 12.61 -2.26
CA ARG A 47 -8.51 14.04 -2.47
C ARG A 47 -9.08 14.71 -1.23
N SER A 48 -8.45 15.80 -0.81
CA SER A 48 -8.97 16.61 0.28
C SER A 48 -10.18 17.39 -0.23
N GLU A 49 -10.83 18.11 0.64
CA GLU A 49 -11.98 18.92 0.25
C GLU A 49 -11.61 19.95 -0.83
N GLY A 50 -10.39 20.45 -0.80
CA GLY A 50 -9.92 21.38 -1.81
C GLY A 50 -9.42 20.73 -3.08
N GLY A 51 -9.56 19.41 -3.22
CA GLY A 51 -9.13 18.69 -4.41
C GLY A 51 -7.66 18.35 -4.46
N HIS A 52 -6.96 18.50 -3.34
CA HIS A 52 -5.52 18.22 -3.29
C HIS A 52 -5.27 16.74 -3.02
N ARG A 53 -4.24 16.20 -3.64
CA ARG A 53 -3.90 14.80 -3.49
C ARG A 53 -3.39 14.50 -2.09
N ARG A 54 -3.83 13.37 -1.55
CA ARG A 54 -3.40 12.89 -0.23
C ARG A 54 -3.07 11.41 -0.32
N TYR A 55 -1.96 11.03 0.29
CA TYR A 55 -1.44 9.67 0.21
C TYR A 55 -1.34 9.03 1.60
N SER A 56 -1.58 7.74 1.66
CA SER A 56 -1.43 6.97 2.90
C SER A 56 -0.03 6.34 2.95
N ARG A 57 0.36 5.86 4.13
CA ARG A 57 1.63 5.13 4.27
C ARG A 57 1.66 3.89 3.38
N PHE A 58 0.52 3.20 3.28
CA PHE A 58 0.43 2.02 2.41
C PHE A 58 0.73 2.41 0.96
N GLN A 59 0.14 3.51 0.50
CA GLN A 59 0.37 4.00 -0.86
C GLN A 59 1.83 4.40 -1.07
N LEU A 60 2.45 4.98 -0.05
CA LEU A 60 3.87 5.35 -0.17
C LEU A 60 4.77 4.12 -0.28
N ARG A 61 4.41 3.03 0.41
CA ARG A 61 5.18 1.79 0.28
C ARG A 61 5.08 1.23 -1.13
N ILE A 62 3.89 1.29 -1.73
CA ILE A 62 3.68 0.86 -3.11
C ILE A 62 4.53 1.73 -4.06
N ALA A 63 4.47 3.03 -3.89
CA ALA A 63 5.23 3.95 -4.73
C ALA A 63 6.72 3.74 -4.58
N SER A 64 7.19 3.46 -3.38
CA SER A 64 8.60 3.19 -3.12
C SER A 64 9.06 1.95 -3.87
N ARG A 65 8.23 0.92 -3.88
CA ARG A 65 8.57 -0.31 -4.59
C ARG A 65 8.64 -0.10 -6.11
N VAL A 66 7.72 0.69 -6.64
CA VAL A 66 7.76 1.05 -8.07
C VAL A 66 9.05 1.81 -8.37
N ARG A 67 9.43 2.74 -7.49
CA ARG A 67 10.62 3.52 -7.66
C ARG A 67 11.86 2.62 -7.71
N ASP A 68 11.92 1.64 -6.82
CA ASP A 68 13.04 0.70 -6.79
C ASP A 68 13.16 -0.05 -8.12
N LEU A 69 12.04 -0.49 -8.67
CA LEU A 69 12.04 -1.22 -9.93
C LEU A 69 12.48 -0.33 -11.10
N LEU A 70 12.05 0.93 -11.10
CA LEU A 70 12.49 1.88 -12.12
C LEU A 70 13.99 2.11 -12.02
N ASP A 71 14.51 2.20 -10.82
CA ASP A 71 15.95 2.41 -10.61
C ASP A 71 16.76 1.21 -11.09
N GLN A 72 16.14 0.02 -11.13
CA GLN A 72 16.78 -1.18 -11.65
C GLN A 72 16.62 -1.31 -13.16
N GLY A 73 15.98 -0.35 -13.80
CA GLY A 73 15.80 -0.37 -15.24
C GLY A 73 14.50 -0.96 -15.73
N THR A 74 13.57 -1.29 -14.82
CA THR A 74 12.28 -1.83 -15.23
C THR A 74 11.41 -0.69 -15.77
N ALA A 75 10.74 -0.92 -16.88
CA ALA A 75 9.85 0.09 -17.46
C ALA A 75 8.64 0.31 -16.54
N LEU A 76 8.06 1.49 -16.62
CA LEU A 76 7.00 1.89 -15.67
C LEU A 76 5.80 0.93 -15.69
N ASP A 77 5.30 0.57 -16.85
CA ASP A 77 4.13 -0.30 -16.93
C ASP A 77 4.46 -1.70 -16.39
N ALA A 78 5.64 -2.21 -16.64
CA ALA A 78 6.08 -3.49 -16.10
C ALA A 78 6.24 -3.40 -14.59
N ALA A 79 6.82 -2.31 -14.09
CA ALA A 79 6.98 -2.09 -12.66
C ALA A 79 5.61 -2.07 -11.97
N CYS A 80 4.64 -1.40 -12.57
CA CYS A 80 3.29 -1.35 -12.01
C CYS A 80 2.67 -2.74 -11.94
N ARG A 81 2.85 -3.56 -12.98
CA ARG A 81 2.33 -4.92 -12.97
C ARG A 81 2.98 -5.77 -11.89
N ILE A 82 4.30 -5.63 -11.76
CA ILE A 82 5.04 -6.38 -10.75
C ILE A 82 4.52 -6.05 -9.36
N VAL A 83 4.33 -4.77 -9.08
CA VAL A 83 3.89 -4.34 -7.76
C VAL A 83 2.47 -4.83 -7.46
N VAL A 84 1.57 -4.80 -8.43
CA VAL A 84 0.23 -5.34 -8.25
C VAL A 84 0.30 -6.83 -7.94
N LEU A 85 1.13 -7.56 -8.66
CA LEU A 85 1.27 -9.00 -8.43
C LEU A 85 1.91 -9.30 -7.08
N GLU A 86 2.88 -8.49 -6.67
CA GLU A 86 3.49 -8.64 -5.34
C GLU A 86 2.46 -8.43 -4.25
N ASP A 87 1.58 -7.45 -4.42
CA ASP A 87 0.55 -7.17 -3.44
C ASP A 87 -0.45 -8.33 -3.39
N GLN A 88 -0.85 -8.84 -4.54
CA GLN A 88 -1.76 -9.98 -4.60
C GLN A 88 -1.13 -11.23 -3.97
N LEU A 89 0.15 -11.45 -4.23
CA LEU A 89 0.85 -12.58 -3.65
C LEU A 89 0.92 -12.46 -2.13
N SER A 90 1.21 -11.26 -1.64
CA SER A 90 1.28 -11.03 -0.21
C SER A 90 -0.08 -11.28 0.45
N ALA A 91 -1.15 -10.81 -0.17
CA ALA A 91 -2.50 -11.03 0.34
C ALA A 91 -2.87 -12.52 0.32
N ALA A 92 -2.51 -13.23 -0.75
CA ALA A 92 -2.78 -14.65 -0.86
C ALA A 92 -2.02 -15.44 0.19
N ARG A 93 -0.78 -15.06 0.46
CA ARG A 93 0.02 -15.71 1.49
C ARG A 93 -0.54 -15.50 2.89
N ARG A 94 -1.04 -14.29 3.17
CA ARG A 94 -1.67 -14.01 4.46
C ARG A 94 -2.95 -14.84 4.62
N ALA A 95 -3.76 -14.92 3.57
CA ALA A 95 -4.98 -15.72 3.61
C ALA A 95 -4.66 -17.18 3.80
N ASN A 96 -3.61 -17.65 3.11
CA ASN A 96 -3.21 -19.04 3.22
C ASN A 96 -2.69 -19.37 4.62
N ALA A 97 -1.91 -18.47 5.21
CA ALA A 97 -1.43 -18.67 6.57
C ALA A 97 -2.58 -18.70 7.57
N HIS A 98 -3.57 -17.82 7.38
CA HIS A 98 -4.73 -17.80 8.24
C HIS A 98 -5.53 -19.10 8.13
N LEU A 99 -5.73 -19.57 6.89
CA LEU A 99 -6.44 -20.84 6.69
C LEU A 99 -5.67 -21.99 7.29
N GLN A 100 -4.35 -21.96 7.20
CA GLN A 100 -3.53 -23.00 7.80
C GLN A 100 -3.68 -23.02 9.33
N GLU A 101 -3.74 -21.84 9.94
CA GLU A 101 -3.97 -21.74 11.36
C GLU A 101 -5.33 -22.30 11.75
N VAL A 102 -6.35 -22.02 10.95
CA VAL A 102 -7.69 -22.54 11.20
C VAL A 102 -7.69 -24.07 11.09
N ILE A 103 -7.04 -24.60 10.05
CA ILE A 103 -6.97 -26.03 9.85
C ILE A 103 -6.19 -26.68 10.98
N ASP A 104 -5.06 -26.11 11.36
CA ASP A 104 -4.24 -26.67 12.43
C ASP A 104 -4.98 -26.63 13.76
N GLY A 105 -5.71 -25.54 14.01
CA GLY A 105 -6.50 -25.43 15.22
C GLY A 105 -7.62 -26.47 15.27
N ALA A 106 -8.27 -26.69 14.15
CA ALA A 106 -9.34 -27.69 14.09
C ALA A 106 -8.77 -29.10 14.10
N GLY A 107 -7.70 -29.31 13.33
CA GLY A 107 -7.10 -30.64 13.27
C GLY A 107 -6.30 -30.96 14.48
N GLY A 108 -5.87 -29.96 15.22
CA GLY A 108 -5.12 -30.18 16.41
C GLY A 108 -5.97 -30.54 17.61
N ALA A 109 -7.27 -30.58 17.43
CA ALA A 109 -8.12 -30.95 18.54
C ALA A 109 -7.75 -32.36 18.99
N PRO A 110 -7.69 -32.56 20.25
CA PRO A 110 -7.21 -33.82 20.73
C PRO A 110 -8.15 -34.90 20.35
N GLU A 111 -7.58 -36.01 20.06
CA GLU A 111 -8.35 -37.02 19.76
C GLU A 111 -8.60 -37.64 20.93
N ALA A 112 -9.55 -38.01 21.19
CA ALA A 112 -9.93 -38.60 22.45
C ALA A 112 -9.29 -39.86 22.75
#